data_bb50e7499353439c95db3322d13c4e60
#
_entry.id   bb50e7499353439c95db3322d13c4e60
#
_cell.length_a   1.000
_cell.length_b   1.000
_cell.length_c   1.000
_cell.angle_alpha   90.00
_cell.angle_beta   90.00
_cell.angle_gamma   90.00
#
_symmetry.space_group_name_H-M   'P 1'
#
loop_
_entity.id
_entity.type
_entity.pdbx_description
1 polymer ?
#
loop_
_entity_poly.entity_id
_entity_poly.type
_entity_poly.pdbx_seq_one_letter_code
_entity_poly.pdbx_strand_id
1 'polypeptide(L)'
;MQDQNNSTKTEAAYQLLRRDILTTRLMPGAPLKLSALRGTYGVGWTPLREALSRLEAERLVTAISNRGFAVAPVSRAELEDLARARMVVEMPLFLESIANGGREWEDAVVTAHYRLSRCKTAVEDPSDAAVDKWDESHEAFHAALLSAATSNWLLRFRSTIADQLRRHHRFLGLAPTLRAAAGLKDGYGEAMDALREAIAIEHHTEIMEAALDRDVERAKALMTAHIGYTLHVYVHSEDNCANPYTARAGSLKAVSG
;
A
#
# COMPACT_ATOMS: atom_id res chain seq x y z
N MET A 1 22.98 -14.58 26.09
CA MET A 1 21.50 -14.61 26.38
C MET A 1 20.82 -13.25 26.30
N GLN A 2 21.44 -12.12 26.67
CA GLN A 2 20.83 -10.78 26.53
C GLN A 2 20.66 -10.35 25.07
N ASP A 3 21.60 -10.65 24.17
CA ASP A 3 21.52 -10.27 22.74
C ASP A 3 20.41 -10.98 21.98
N GLN A 4 20.14 -12.26 22.25
CA GLN A 4 19.04 -13.00 21.61
C GLN A 4 17.68 -12.45 22.05
N ASN A 5 17.52 -12.06 23.31
CA ASN A 5 16.28 -11.48 23.83
C ASN A 5 16.05 -10.06 23.25
N ASN A 6 17.10 -9.28 23.00
CA ASN A 6 16.99 -7.96 22.39
C ASN A 6 16.64 -8.06 20.90
N SER A 7 17.25 -8.98 20.15
CA SER A 7 16.94 -9.27 18.75
C SER A 7 15.48 -9.67 18.56
N THR A 8 14.93 -10.51 19.43
CA THR A 8 13.52 -10.92 19.40
C THR A 8 12.58 -9.75 19.69
N LYS A 9 12.93 -8.84 20.60
CA LYS A 9 12.14 -7.65 20.92
C LYS A 9 12.16 -6.62 19.81
N THR A 10 13.34 -6.45 19.16
CA THR A 10 13.48 -5.57 17.99
C THR A 10 12.64 -6.08 16.83
N GLU A 11 12.67 -7.39 16.56
CA GLU A 11 11.85 -8.00 15.51
C GLU A 11 10.36 -7.83 15.79
N ALA A 12 9.93 -8.10 17.02
CA ALA A 12 8.52 -7.89 17.41
C ALA A 12 8.09 -6.43 17.25
N ALA A 13 8.93 -5.48 17.67
CA ALA A 13 8.66 -4.05 17.50
C ALA A 13 8.57 -3.66 16.02
N TYR A 14 9.50 -4.15 15.21
CA TYR A 14 9.53 -3.93 13.77
C TYR A 14 8.24 -4.43 13.11
N GLN A 15 7.83 -5.68 13.36
CA GLN A 15 6.63 -6.26 12.77
C GLN A 15 5.34 -5.51 13.16
N LEU A 16 5.23 -5.11 14.43
CA LEU A 16 4.08 -4.35 14.93
C LEU A 16 4.01 -2.96 14.28
N LEU A 17 5.13 -2.22 14.26
CA LEU A 17 5.19 -0.89 13.64
C LEU A 17 4.93 -0.97 12.14
N ARG A 18 5.56 -1.94 11.44
CA ARG A 18 5.37 -2.15 10.01
C ARG A 18 3.91 -2.43 9.68
N ARG A 19 3.28 -3.35 10.40
CA ARG A 19 1.85 -3.62 10.24
C ARG A 19 1.01 -2.36 10.42
N ASP A 20 1.22 -1.60 11.50
CA ASP A 20 0.40 -0.44 11.81
C ASP A 20 0.63 0.74 10.84
N ILE A 21 1.82 0.81 10.20
CA ILE A 21 2.10 1.73 9.09
C ILE A 21 1.38 1.28 7.81
N LEU A 22 1.51 0.02 7.43
CA LEU A 22 0.91 -0.53 6.21
C LEU A 22 -0.62 -0.56 6.27
N THR A 23 -1.18 -0.70 7.47
CA THR A 23 -2.64 -0.64 7.70
C THR A 23 -3.14 0.77 8.02
N THR A 24 -2.30 1.80 7.88
CA THR A 24 -2.62 3.21 8.17
C THR A 24 -3.17 3.50 9.59
N ARG A 25 -2.99 2.57 10.54
CA ARG A 25 -3.20 2.86 11.97
C ARG A 25 -2.22 3.91 12.46
N LEU A 26 -0.99 3.88 11.95
CA LEU A 26 -0.04 4.98 12.00
C LEU A 26 -0.13 5.73 10.67
N MET A 27 -0.80 6.88 10.68
CA MET A 27 -1.15 7.63 9.47
C MET A 27 0.08 8.20 8.75
N PRO A 28 0.10 8.26 7.41
CA PRO A 28 1.14 8.91 6.64
C PRO A 28 1.41 10.35 7.13
N GLY A 29 2.69 10.69 7.34
CA GLY A 29 3.12 11.98 7.87
C GLY A 29 2.99 12.13 9.40
N ALA A 30 2.42 11.16 10.10
CA ALA A 30 2.26 11.24 11.55
C ALA A 30 3.62 11.16 12.27
N PRO A 31 3.89 12.02 13.29
CA PRO A 31 5.11 11.96 14.07
C PRO A 31 5.13 10.71 14.96
N LEU A 32 6.25 9.99 14.94
CA LEU A 32 6.47 8.77 15.72
C LEU A 32 7.23 9.12 17.01
N LYS A 33 6.48 9.51 18.05
CA LYS A 33 7.06 9.84 19.35
C LYS A 33 7.44 8.56 20.08
N LEU A 34 8.73 8.35 20.34
CA LEU A 34 9.25 7.13 21.01
C LEU A 34 8.58 6.87 22.36
N SER A 35 8.25 7.91 23.14
CA SER A 35 7.55 7.78 24.43
C SER A 35 6.14 7.18 24.27
N ALA A 36 5.41 7.62 23.24
CA ALA A 36 4.09 7.10 22.93
C ALA A 36 4.18 5.65 22.43
N LEU A 37 5.09 5.37 21.47
CA LEU A 37 5.30 4.03 20.94
C LEU A 37 5.70 3.02 22.03
N ARG A 38 6.55 3.46 22.98
CA ARG A 38 6.91 2.62 24.13
C ARG A 38 5.68 2.24 24.96
N GLY A 39 4.80 3.20 25.21
CA GLY A 39 3.55 2.93 25.95
C GLY A 39 2.62 1.99 25.19
N THR A 40 2.46 2.22 23.88
CA THR A 40 1.56 1.42 23.04
C THR A 40 2.03 -0.01 22.83
N TYR A 41 3.33 -0.20 22.55
CA TYR A 41 3.86 -1.51 22.16
C TYR A 41 4.58 -2.25 23.30
N GLY A 42 4.77 -1.64 24.47
CA GLY A 42 5.45 -2.27 25.60
C GLY A 42 6.93 -2.59 25.37
N VAL A 43 7.60 -1.90 24.43
CA VAL A 43 8.96 -2.18 23.98
C VAL A 43 9.92 -1.11 24.45
N GLY A 44 11.17 -1.50 24.77
CA GLY A 44 12.21 -0.57 25.25
C GLY A 44 12.70 0.39 24.17
N TRP A 45 13.47 1.43 24.59
CA TRP A 45 13.97 2.48 23.69
C TRP A 45 14.88 1.97 22.58
N THR A 46 15.83 1.07 22.92
CA THR A 46 16.81 0.54 21.96
C THR A 46 16.11 -0.30 20.87
N PRO A 47 15.30 -1.33 21.18
CA PRO A 47 14.54 -2.08 20.18
C PRO A 47 13.65 -1.21 19.30
N LEU A 48 13.01 -0.16 19.86
CA LEU A 48 12.20 0.75 19.07
C LEU A 48 13.00 1.56 18.06
N ARG A 49 14.19 2.09 18.47
CA ARG A 49 15.05 2.83 17.55
C ARG A 49 15.60 1.94 16.43
N GLU A 50 16.03 0.74 16.75
CA GLU A 50 16.50 -0.24 15.76
C GLU A 50 15.38 -0.61 14.77
N ALA A 51 14.17 -0.85 15.26
CA ALA A 51 13.00 -1.11 14.41
C ALA A 51 12.68 0.08 13.49
N LEU A 52 12.69 1.31 14.02
CA LEU A 52 12.46 2.51 13.23
C LEU A 52 13.56 2.77 12.18
N SER A 53 14.84 2.49 12.50
CA SER A 53 15.93 2.60 11.53
C SER A 53 15.79 1.57 10.40
N ARG A 54 15.30 0.36 10.68
CA ARG A 54 14.98 -0.63 9.63
C ARG A 54 13.83 -0.15 8.74
N LEU A 55 12.76 0.38 9.33
CA LEU A 55 11.62 0.93 8.60
C LEU A 55 12.00 2.17 7.78
N GLU A 56 12.99 2.94 8.24
CA GLU A 56 13.57 4.05 7.47
C GLU A 56 14.34 3.55 6.24
N ALA A 57 15.12 2.49 6.38
CA ALA A 57 15.79 1.85 5.24
C ALA A 57 14.79 1.29 4.20
N GLU A 58 13.60 0.90 4.65
CA GLU A 58 12.49 0.47 3.80
C GLU A 58 11.64 1.65 3.27
N ARG A 59 11.99 2.89 3.59
CA ARG A 59 11.24 4.11 3.23
C ARG A 59 9.79 4.16 3.76
N LEU A 60 9.47 3.37 4.77
CA LEU A 60 8.18 3.42 5.48
C LEU A 60 8.15 4.50 6.56
N VAL A 61 9.33 4.92 7.00
CA VAL A 61 9.56 5.95 8.02
C VAL A 61 10.59 6.94 7.50
N THR A 62 10.50 8.19 7.91
CA THR A 62 11.49 9.25 7.64
C THR A 62 12.04 9.79 8.95
N ALA A 63 13.37 9.98 9.02
CA ALA A 63 13.98 10.71 10.12
C ALA A 63 13.75 12.22 9.94
N ILE A 64 13.35 12.89 11.02
CA ILE A 64 13.21 14.34 11.07
C ILE A 64 14.35 14.90 11.93
N SER A 65 15.22 15.72 11.33
CA SER A 65 16.36 16.30 12.03
C SER A 65 15.94 16.90 13.37
N ASN A 66 16.58 16.47 14.46
CA ASN A 66 16.32 16.89 15.84
C ASN A 66 14.89 16.68 16.39
N ARG A 67 14.00 15.95 15.65
CA ARG A 67 12.60 15.73 16.04
C ARG A 67 12.19 14.25 16.07
N GLY A 68 13.10 13.33 15.76
CA GLY A 68 12.84 11.88 15.75
C GLY A 68 12.38 11.36 14.40
N PHE A 69 11.29 10.60 14.38
CA PHE A 69 10.80 9.90 13.21
C PHE A 69 9.35 10.29 12.89
N ALA A 70 8.97 10.15 11.62
CA ALA A 70 7.58 10.21 11.17
C ALA A 70 7.30 9.07 10.19
N VAL A 71 6.03 8.68 10.06
CA VAL A 71 5.60 7.82 8.96
C VAL A 71 5.85 8.54 7.65
N ALA A 72 6.39 7.86 6.66
CA ALA A 72 6.61 8.46 5.34
C ALA A 72 5.28 9.00 4.77
N PRO A 73 5.27 10.22 4.22
CA PRO A 73 4.04 10.79 3.67
C PRO A 73 3.61 10.06 2.40
N VAL A 74 2.34 10.19 2.03
CA VAL A 74 1.82 9.84 0.71
C VAL A 74 1.88 11.08 -0.17
N SER A 75 2.39 10.97 -1.38
CA SER A 75 2.49 12.09 -2.32
C SER A 75 2.26 11.64 -3.76
N ARG A 76 1.81 12.57 -4.61
CA ARG A 76 1.66 12.35 -6.05
C ARG A 76 2.98 11.95 -6.71
N ALA A 77 4.05 12.68 -6.41
CA ALA A 77 5.37 12.42 -6.97
C ALA A 77 5.87 10.99 -6.65
N GLU A 78 5.64 10.52 -5.42
CA GLU A 78 5.97 9.13 -5.04
C GLU A 78 5.10 8.12 -5.77
N LEU A 79 3.79 8.36 -5.95
CA LEU A 79 2.92 7.48 -6.71
C LEU A 79 3.29 7.40 -8.18
N GLU A 80 3.62 8.53 -8.81
CA GLU A 80 4.12 8.57 -10.19
C GLU A 80 5.42 7.78 -10.34
N ASP A 81 6.32 7.87 -9.35
CA ASP A 81 7.57 7.11 -9.35
C ASP A 81 7.33 5.60 -9.13
N LEU A 82 6.45 5.24 -8.20
CA LEU A 82 6.02 3.85 -7.97
C LEU A 82 5.34 3.25 -9.21
N ALA A 83 4.48 3.99 -9.91
CA ALA A 83 3.87 3.54 -11.15
C ALA A 83 4.93 3.21 -12.22
N ARG A 84 5.94 4.09 -12.40
CA ARG A 84 7.08 3.80 -13.28
C ARG A 84 7.86 2.56 -12.83
N ALA A 85 8.15 2.42 -11.54
CA ALA A 85 8.85 1.27 -11.00
C ALA A 85 8.06 -0.03 -11.22
N ARG A 86 6.73 -0.02 -11.05
CA ARG A 86 5.86 -1.16 -11.37
C ARG A 86 5.98 -1.59 -12.83
N MET A 87 5.90 -0.64 -13.76
CA MET A 87 6.05 -0.95 -15.20
C MET A 87 7.36 -1.65 -15.49
N VAL A 88 8.45 -1.23 -14.87
CA VAL A 88 9.79 -1.81 -15.09
C VAL A 88 9.95 -3.18 -14.42
N VAL A 89 9.33 -3.39 -13.26
CA VAL A 89 9.53 -4.60 -12.44
C VAL A 89 8.41 -5.62 -12.65
N GLU A 90 7.14 -5.20 -12.59
CA GLU A 90 6.01 -6.13 -12.63
C GLU A 90 5.66 -6.58 -14.06
N MET A 91 5.81 -5.70 -15.06
CA MET A 91 5.47 -6.07 -16.43
C MET A 91 6.34 -7.22 -16.99
N PRO A 92 7.67 -7.22 -16.84
CA PRO A 92 8.48 -8.37 -17.25
C PRO A 92 8.10 -9.66 -16.50
N LEU A 93 7.86 -9.59 -15.18
CA LEU A 93 7.42 -10.74 -14.38
C LEU A 93 6.06 -11.28 -14.85
N PHE A 94 5.13 -10.39 -15.18
CA PHE A 94 3.81 -10.77 -15.68
C PHE A 94 3.89 -11.47 -17.02
N LEU A 95 4.66 -10.93 -17.98
CA LEU A 95 4.84 -11.53 -19.28
C LEU A 95 5.58 -12.87 -19.22
N GLU A 96 6.60 -12.97 -18.35
CA GLU A 96 7.28 -14.23 -18.07
C GLU A 96 6.32 -15.27 -17.48
N SER A 97 5.44 -14.87 -16.55
CA SER A 97 4.45 -15.75 -15.97
C SER A 97 3.39 -16.20 -16.99
N ILE A 98 2.95 -15.34 -17.89
CA ILE A 98 2.07 -15.71 -19.01
C ILE A 98 2.75 -16.72 -19.92
N ALA A 99 4.04 -16.56 -20.23
CA ALA A 99 4.77 -17.44 -21.12
C ALA A 99 5.06 -18.83 -20.51
N ASN A 100 5.41 -18.85 -19.21
CA ASN A 100 5.94 -20.04 -18.54
C ASN A 100 4.92 -20.74 -17.61
N GLY A 101 3.83 -20.05 -17.24
CA GLY A 101 2.85 -20.55 -16.29
C GLY A 101 2.14 -21.80 -16.81
N GLY A 102 2.21 -22.89 -16.05
CA GLY A 102 1.44 -24.12 -16.29
C GLY A 102 0.15 -24.14 -15.46
N ARG A 103 -0.46 -25.32 -15.39
CA ARG A 103 -1.74 -25.53 -14.71
C ARG A 103 -1.74 -25.04 -13.26
N GLU A 104 -0.67 -25.27 -12.52
CA GLU A 104 -0.57 -24.83 -11.12
C GLU A 104 -0.66 -23.30 -11.00
N TRP A 105 -0.05 -22.57 -11.95
CA TRP A 105 -0.14 -21.12 -12.02
C TRP A 105 -1.57 -20.66 -12.36
N GLU A 106 -2.21 -21.30 -13.33
CA GLU A 106 -3.60 -21.02 -13.73
C GLU A 106 -4.55 -21.23 -12.54
N ASP A 107 -4.43 -22.37 -11.84
CA ASP A 107 -5.21 -22.69 -10.64
C ASP A 107 -4.98 -21.64 -9.53
N ALA A 108 -3.74 -21.20 -9.33
CA ALA A 108 -3.40 -20.16 -8.35
C ALA A 108 -4.04 -18.79 -8.69
N VAL A 109 -3.98 -18.38 -9.96
CA VAL A 109 -4.56 -17.11 -10.44
C VAL A 109 -6.08 -17.14 -10.27
N VAL A 110 -6.76 -18.20 -10.72
CA VAL A 110 -8.22 -18.35 -10.60
C VAL A 110 -8.65 -18.37 -9.13
N THR A 111 -7.91 -19.10 -8.28
CA THR A 111 -8.21 -19.16 -6.85
C THR A 111 -8.05 -17.80 -6.17
N ALA A 112 -6.99 -17.07 -6.50
CA ALA A 112 -6.74 -15.74 -5.92
C ALA A 112 -7.80 -14.74 -6.40
N HIS A 113 -8.16 -14.75 -7.68
CA HIS A 113 -9.25 -13.93 -8.22
C HIS A 113 -10.58 -14.24 -7.54
N TYR A 114 -10.94 -15.51 -7.39
CA TYR A 114 -12.17 -15.90 -6.71
C TYR A 114 -12.22 -15.36 -5.27
N ARG A 115 -11.10 -15.44 -4.53
CA ARG A 115 -11.04 -14.89 -3.17
C ARG A 115 -11.22 -13.39 -3.15
N LEU A 116 -10.61 -12.67 -4.09
CA LEU A 116 -10.76 -11.23 -4.24
C LEU A 116 -12.21 -10.85 -4.56
N SER A 117 -12.86 -11.56 -5.50
CA SER A 117 -14.24 -11.30 -5.90
C SER A 117 -15.27 -11.51 -4.77
N ARG A 118 -14.87 -12.20 -3.69
CA ARG A 118 -15.72 -12.43 -2.50
C ARG A 118 -15.46 -11.42 -1.37
N CYS A 119 -14.52 -10.50 -1.56
CA CYS A 119 -14.25 -9.45 -0.59
C CYS A 119 -15.20 -8.27 -0.81
N LYS A 120 -15.64 -7.65 0.27
CA LYS A 120 -16.27 -6.34 0.22
C LYS A 120 -15.21 -5.28 0.02
N THR A 121 -15.50 -4.31 -0.81
CA THR A 121 -14.64 -3.14 -1.03
C THR A 121 -14.75 -2.15 0.12
N ALA A 122 -13.79 -1.21 0.23
CA ALA A 122 -13.84 -0.14 1.24
C ALA A 122 -15.08 0.77 1.10
N VAL A 123 -15.68 0.81 -0.10
CA VAL A 123 -16.92 1.57 -0.36
C VAL A 123 -18.14 0.86 0.19
N GLU A 124 -18.15 -0.47 0.15
CA GLU A 124 -19.26 -1.30 0.66
C GLU A 124 -19.20 -1.52 2.17
N ASP A 125 -17.97 -1.66 2.69
CA ASP A 125 -17.72 -1.88 4.11
C ASP A 125 -16.38 -1.23 4.51
N PRO A 126 -16.39 -0.01 5.09
CA PRO A 126 -15.18 0.70 5.49
C PRO A 126 -14.57 0.20 6.79
N SER A 127 -15.04 -0.92 7.35
CA SER A 127 -14.45 -1.49 8.55
C SER A 127 -13.00 -1.95 8.29
N ASP A 128 -12.13 -1.78 9.29
CA ASP A 128 -10.73 -2.21 9.20
C ASP A 128 -10.59 -3.68 8.78
N ALA A 129 -11.46 -4.55 9.27
CA ALA A 129 -11.43 -5.98 8.96
C ALA A 129 -11.77 -6.28 7.48
N ALA A 130 -12.76 -5.56 6.91
CA ALA A 130 -13.12 -5.73 5.51
C ALA A 130 -12.03 -5.17 4.60
N VAL A 131 -11.49 -4.00 4.93
CA VAL A 131 -10.40 -3.38 4.17
C VAL A 131 -9.13 -4.21 4.25
N ASP A 132 -8.74 -4.73 5.43
CA ASP A 132 -7.59 -5.64 5.57
C ASP A 132 -7.76 -6.88 4.69
N LYS A 133 -8.94 -7.48 4.68
CA LYS A 133 -9.22 -8.68 3.88
C LYS A 133 -9.17 -8.40 2.38
N TRP A 134 -9.70 -7.24 1.95
CA TRP A 134 -9.63 -6.83 0.55
C TRP A 134 -8.17 -6.60 0.12
N ASP A 135 -7.39 -5.82 0.90
CA ASP A 135 -5.97 -5.55 0.63
C ASP A 135 -5.15 -6.83 0.50
N GLU A 136 -5.36 -7.80 1.42
CA GLU A 136 -4.66 -9.08 1.40
C GLU A 136 -5.03 -9.93 0.19
N SER A 137 -6.31 -9.94 -0.18
CA SER A 137 -6.80 -10.72 -1.35
C SER A 137 -6.37 -10.07 -2.65
N HIS A 138 -6.36 -8.74 -2.74
CA HIS A 138 -5.89 -7.97 -3.89
C HIS A 138 -4.39 -8.20 -4.12
N GLU A 139 -3.58 -8.11 -3.06
CA GLU A 139 -2.15 -8.39 -3.14
C GLU A 139 -1.88 -9.86 -3.51
N ALA A 140 -2.63 -10.80 -2.96
CA ALA A 140 -2.51 -12.22 -3.30
C ALA A 140 -2.85 -12.49 -4.77
N PHE A 141 -3.81 -11.78 -5.35
CA PHE A 141 -4.13 -11.88 -6.77
C PHE A 141 -2.98 -11.39 -7.65
N HIS A 142 -2.44 -10.21 -7.37
CA HIS A 142 -1.28 -9.70 -8.10
C HIS A 142 -0.03 -10.59 -7.94
N ALA A 143 0.20 -11.12 -6.74
CA ALA A 143 1.29 -12.08 -6.52
C ALA A 143 1.10 -13.37 -7.34
N ALA A 144 -0.13 -13.90 -7.45
CA ALA A 144 -0.44 -15.08 -8.24
C ALA A 144 -0.18 -14.84 -9.73
N LEU A 145 -0.57 -13.68 -10.28
CA LEU A 145 -0.29 -13.34 -11.68
C LEU A 145 1.21 -13.39 -12.04
N LEU A 146 2.09 -13.11 -11.07
CA LEU A 146 3.53 -13.04 -11.25
C LEU A 146 4.28 -14.31 -10.80
N SER A 147 3.58 -15.31 -10.28
CA SER A 147 4.18 -16.42 -9.53
C SER A 147 4.92 -17.45 -10.38
N ALA A 148 4.72 -17.48 -11.72
CA ALA A 148 5.47 -18.36 -12.62
C ALA A 148 6.74 -17.68 -13.17
N ALA A 149 7.03 -16.45 -12.79
CA ALA A 149 8.29 -15.79 -13.10
C ALA A 149 9.44 -16.32 -12.23
N THR A 150 10.65 -16.35 -12.79
CA THR A 150 11.82 -16.99 -12.17
C THR A 150 12.83 -16.01 -11.56
N SER A 151 12.73 -14.72 -11.89
CA SER A 151 13.66 -13.71 -11.41
C SER A 151 13.48 -13.37 -9.93
N ASN A 152 14.26 -14.00 -9.06
CA ASN A 152 14.25 -13.72 -7.62
C ASN A 152 14.54 -12.26 -7.26
N TRP A 153 15.35 -11.56 -8.05
CA TRP A 153 15.65 -10.14 -7.81
C TRP A 153 14.44 -9.26 -8.13
N LEU A 154 13.79 -9.46 -9.28
CA LEU A 154 12.60 -8.70 -9.63
C LEU A 154 11.45 -8.97 -8.66
N LEU A 155 11.26 -10.22 -8.22
CA LEU A 155 10.27 -10.57 -7.21
C LEU A 155 10.52 -9.88 -5.85
N ARG A 156 11.79 -9.73 -5.44
CA ARG A 156 12.16 -8.95 -4.25
C ARG A 156 11.86 -7.46 -4.41
N PHE A 157 12.23 -6.88 -5.55
CA PHE A 157 11.90 -5.46 -5.82
C PHE A 157 10.40 -5.24 -5.88
N ARG A 158 9.67 -6.15 -6.49
CA ARG A 158 8.20 -6.15 -6.50
C ARG A 158 7.60 -6.15 -5.10
N SER A 159 8.11 -6.99 -4.20
CA SER A 159 7.64 -7.03 -2.81
C SER A 159 7.83 -5.67 -2.10
N THR A 160 8.96 -5.01 -2.32
CA THR A 160 9.22 -3.66 -1.77
C THR A 160 8.25 -2.62 -2.33
N ILE A 161 7.97 -2.67 -3.64
CA ILE A 161 7.00 -1.78 -4.29
C ILE A 161 5.59 -2.03 -3.74
N ALA A 162 5.19 -3.30 -3.59
CA ALA A 162 3.88 -3.69 -3.08
C ALA A 162 3.60 -3.13 -1.66
N ASP A 163 4.60 -3.14 -0.79
CA ASP A 163 4.49 -2.56 0.56
C ASP A 163 4.24 -1.04 0.50
N GLN A 164 4.95 -0.32 -0.37
CA GLN A 164 4.73 1.11 -0.55
C GLN A 164 3.34 1.39 -1.12
N LEU A 165 2.91 0.62 -2.13
CA LEU A 165 1.59 0.76 -2.74
C LEU A 165 0.47 0.45 -1.74
N ARG A 166 0.60 -0.60 -0.92
CA ARG A 166 -0.40 -0.94 0.10
C ARG A 166 -0.71 0.24 1.00
N ARG A 167 0.30 0.96 1.46
CA ARG A 167 0.16 2.19 2.26
C ARG A 167 -0.60 3.29 1.50
N HIS A 168 -0.28 3.48 0.22
CA HIS A 168 -0.96 4.46 -0.63
C HIS A 168 -2.41 4.07 -0.92
N HIS A 169 -2.65 2.83 -1.34
CA HIS A 169 -3.99 2.31 -1.63
C HIS A 169 -4.91 2.46 -0.41
N ARG A 170 -4.39 2.07 0.76
CA ARG A 170 -5.18 2.14 1.99
C ARG A 170 -5.47 3.58 2.40
N PHE A 171 -4.51 4.49 2.30
CA PHE A 171 -4.72 5.90 2.58
C PHE A 171 -5.74 6.51 1.61
N LEU A 172 -5.62 6.23 0.32
CA LEU A 172 -6.53 6.75 -0.71
C LEU A 172 -7.91 6.09 -0.64
N GLY A 173 -7.99 4.80 -0.38
CA GLY A 173 -9.26 4.08 -0.25
C GLY A 173 -10.06 4.48 0.99
N LEU A 174 -9.39 4.75 2.11
CA LEU A 174 -10.04 5.14 3.37
C LEU A 174 -10.32 6.63 3.48
N ALA A 175 -9.46 7.49 2.95
CA ALA A 175 -9.61 8.94 3.10
C ALA A 175 -10.96 9.45 2.58
N PRO A 176 -11.47 9.05 1.41
CA PRO A 176 -12.81 9.38 0.96
C PRO A 176 -13.90 8.86 1.90
N THR A 177 -13.87 7.61 2.31
CA THR A 177 -14.91 7.01 3.14
C THR A 177 -14.98 7.61 4.55
N LEU A 178 -13.82 7.93 5.14
CA LEU A 178 -13.74 8.62 6.44
C LEU A 178 -14.29 10.05 6.37
N ARG A 179 -14.09 10.77 5.26
CA ARG A 179 -14.65 12.10 5.04
C ARG A 179 -16.16 12.06 4.84
N ALA A 180 -16.69 11.03 4.13
CA ALA A 180 -18.13 10.83 4.01
C ALA A 180 -18.77 10.61 5.37
N ALA A 181 -18.16 9.78 6.20
CA ALA A 181 -18.63 9.53 7.56
C ALA A 181 -18.57 10.80 8.43
N ALA A 182 -17.64 11.71 8.16
CA ALA A 182 -17.53 13.02 8.83
C ALA A 182 -18.50 14.09 8.29
N GLY A 183 -19.33 13.78 7.27
CA GLY A 183 -20.30 14.70 6.68
C GLY A 183 -19.70 15.81 5.81
N LEU A 184 -18.44 15.68 5.40
CA LEU A 184 -17.75 16.63 4.53
C LEU A 184 -18.14 16.37 3.07
N LYS A 185 -18.94 17.25 2.45
CA LYS A 185 -19.60 16.99 1.15
C LYS A 185 -18.97 17.62 -0.09
N ASP A 186 -17.98 18.49 0.03
CA ASP A 186 -17.41 19.23 -1.11
C ASP A 186 -16.33 18.43 -1.84
N GLY A 187 -16.48 18.28 -3.17
CA GLY A 187 -15.53 17.59 -4.06
C GLY A 187 -15.51 16.06 -3.99
N TYR A 188 -16.53 15.46 -3.36
CA TYR A 188 -16.52 14.05 -2.94
C TYR A 188 -16.93 13.07 -4.06
N GLY A 189 -17.80 13.49 -4.99
CA GLY A 189 -18.37 12.62 -6.02
C GLY A 189 -17.31 12.01 -6.92
N GLU A 190 -16.43 12.84 -7.48
CA GLU A 190 -15.40 12.41 -8.44
C GLU A 190 -14.36 11.48 -7.82
N ALA A 191 -13.89 11.79 -6.61
CA ALA A 191 -12.94 10.93 -5.89
C ALA A 191 -13.54 9.56 -5.53
N MET A 192 -14.83 9.51 -5.17
CA MET A 192 -15.53 8.25 -4.88
C MET A 192 -15.80 7.45 -6.15
N ASP A 193 -16.09 8.10 -7.27
CA ASP A 193 -16.31 7.44 -8.55
C ASP A 193 -14.99 6.87 -9.09
N ALA A 194 -13.90 7.65 -9.03
CA ALA A 194 -12.55 7.17 -9.35
C ALA A 194 -12.12 5.99 -8.44
N LEU A 195 -12.46 6.04 -7.15
CA LEU A 195 -12.18 4.93 -6.23
C LEU A 195 -12.99 3.69 -6.60
N ARG A 196 -14.30 3.81 -6.87
CA ARG A 196 -15.15 2.69 -7.29
C ARG A 196 -14.62 2.03 -8.55
N GLU A 197 -14.22 2.84 -9.53
CA GLU A 197 -13.58 2.35 -10.75
C GLU A 197 -12.30 1.59 -10.44
N ALA A 198 -11.39 2.17 -9.67
CA ALA A 198 -10.09 1.58 -9.38
C ALA A 198 -10.14 0.24 -8.62
N ILE A 199 -11.15 0.05 -7.75
CA ILE A 199 -11.32 -1.19 -6.95
C ILE A 199 -12.31 -2.17 -7.56
N ALA A 200 -12.87 -1.86 -8.75
CA ALA A 200 -13.82 -2.72 -9.43
C ALA A 200 -13.22 -4.08 -9.78
N ILE A 201 -13.96 -5.15 -9.50
CA ILE A 201 -13.48 -6.52 -9.76
C ILE A 201 -13.37 -6.82 -11.27
N GLU A 202 -14.11 -6.12 -12.09
CA GLU A 202 -14.17 -6.27 -13.53
C GLU A 202 -12.79 -6.11 -14.17
N HIS A 203 -12.01 -5.11 -13.76
CA HIS A 203 -10.64 -4.90 -14.26
C HIS A 203 -9.71 -6.07 -13.92
N HIS A 204 -9.85 -6.63 -12.71
CA HIS A 204 -9.07 -7.79 -12.29
C HIS A 204 -9.49 -9.05 -13.06
N THR A 205 -10.79 -9.19 -13.37
CA THR A 205 -11.33 -10.27 -14.18
C THR A 205 -10.75 -10.21 -15.59
N GLU A 206 -10.77 -9.04 -16.23
CA GLU A 206 -10.23 -8.86 -17.58
C GLU A 206 -8.72 -9.15 -17.66
N ILE A 207 -7.95 -8.75 -16.64
CA ILE A 207 -6.51 -9.06 -16.55
C ILE A 207 -6.30 -10.56 -16.41
N MET A 208 -7.07 -11.22 -15.54
CA MET A 208 -7.01 -12.67 -15.37
C MET A 208 -7.31 -13.41 -16.68
N GLU A 209 -8.43 -13.07 -17.34
CA GLU A 209 -8.84 -13.71 -18.60
C GLU A 209 -7.76 -13.56 -19.67
N ALA A 210 -7.27 -12.32 -19.89
CA ALA A 210 -6.22 -12.06 -20.88
C ALA A 210 -4.93 -12.85 -20.58
N ALA A 211 -4.59 -12.99 -19.30
CA ALA A 211 -3.43 -13.75 -18.87
C ALA A 211 -3.61 -15.28 -19.11
N LEU A 212 -4.78 -15.84 -18.79
CA LEU A 212 -5.10 -17.26 -18.98
C LEU A 212 -5.24 -17.62 -20.47
N ASP A 213 -5.82 -16.72 -21.27
CA ASP A 213 -5.94 -16.86 -22.73
C ASP A 213 -4.60 -16.68 -23.45
N ARG A 214 -3.52 -16.31 -22.72
CA ARG A 214 -2.18 -15.98 -23.29
C ARG A 214 -2.22 -14.86 -24.31
N ASP A 215 -3.22 -13.96 -24.22
CA ASP A 215 -3.30 -12.75 -25.04
C ASP A 215 -2.38 -11.66 -24.48
N VAL A 216 -1.12 -11.76 -24.90
CA VAL A 216 -0.01 -10.91 -24.40
C VAL A 216 -0.28 -9.42 -24.60
N GLU A 217 -0.83 -9.03 -25.77
CA GLU A 217 -1.03 -7.61 -26.07
C GLU A 217 -2.21 -7.05 -25.28
N ARG A 218 -3.29 -7.79 -25.13
CA ARG A 218 -4.43 -7.44 -24.28
C ARG A 218 -3.99 -7.39 -22.80
N ALA A 219 -3.25 -8.38 -22.33
CA ALA A 219 -2.74 -8.44 -20.96
C ALA A 219 -1.85 -7.24 -20.61
N LYS A 220 -0.92 -6.84 -21.53
CA LYS A 220 -0.09 -5.64 -21.38
C LYS A 220 -0.93 -4.38 -21.26
N ALA A 221 -1.89 -4.20 -22.16
CA ALA A 221 -2.73 -3.00 -22.19
C ALA A 221 -3.52 -2.86 -20.89
N LEU A 222 -4.17 -3.96 -20.44
CA LEU A 222 -4.96 -4.00 -19.22
C LEU A 222 -4.10 -3.76 -17.97
N MET A 223 -2.94 -4.41 -17.85
CA MET A 223 -2.02 -4.20 -16.71
C MET A 223 -1.48 -2.77 -16.70
N THR A 224 -1.17 -2.19 -17.86
CA THR A 224 -0.72 -0.79 -17.95
C THR A 224 -1.81 0.19 -17.47
N ALA A 225 -3.05 0.00 -17.89
CA ALA A 225 -4.19 0.78 -17.43
C ALA A 225 -4.41 0.62 -15.92
N HIS A 226 -4.37 -0.62 -15.43
CA HIS A 226 -4.54 -0.95 -14.01
C HIS A 226 -3.50 -0.26 -13.12
N ILE A 227 -2.24 -0.23 -13.54
CA ILE A 227 -1.17 0.48 -12.81
C ILE A 227 -1.48 1.98 -12.68
N GLY A 228 -2.16 2.56 -13.67
CA GLY A 228 -2.55 3.97 -13.67
C GLY A 228 -3.69 4.33 -12.72
N TYR A 229 -4.56 3.38 -12.34
CA TYR A 229 -5.76 3.68 -11.53
C TYR A 229 -5.46 4.29 -10.16
N THR A 230 -4.40 3.84 -9.47
CA THR A 230 -4.01 4.41 -8.17
C THR A 230 -3.69 5.90 -8.28
N LEU A 231 -2.97 6.28 -9.34
CA LEU A 231 -2.65 7.68 -9.60
C LEU A 231 -3.91 8.49 -9.95
N HIS A 232 -4.83 7.90 -10.73
CA HIS A 232 -6.11 8.51 -11.07
C HIS A 232 -6.93 8.85 -9.82
N VAL A 233 -7.07 7.90 -8.89
CA VAL A 233 -7.75 8.14 -7.59
C VAL A 233 -7.07 9.26 -6.81
N TYR A 234 -5.72 9.30 -6.80
CA TYR A 234 -4.98 10.33 -6.10
C TYR A 234 -5.26 11.72 -6.67
N VAL A 235 -5.20 11.90 -7.98
CA VAL A 235 -5.41 13.19 -8.65
C VAL A 235 -6.80 13.75 -8.31
N HIS A 236 -7.86 12.93 -8.35
CA HIS A 236 -9.21 13.34 -8.00
C HIS A 236 -9.42 13.55 -6.50
N SER A 237 -8.50 13.05 -5.67
CA SER A 237 -8.52 13.24 -4.22
C SER A 237 -7.65 14.44 -3.76
N GLU A 238 -6.73 14.92 -4.59
CA GLU A 238 -5.69 15.88 -4.20
C GLU A 238 -6.26 17.26 -3.80
N ASP A 239 -7.27 17.74 -4.50
CA ASP A 239 -7.97 18.99 -4.16
C ASP A 239 -8.69 18.93 -2.80
N ASN A 240 -8.89 17.73 -2.27
CA ASN A 240 -9.62 17.44 -1.03
C ASN A 240 -8.77 16.77 0.07
N CYS A 241 -7.55 16.35 -0.24
CA CYS A 241 -6.64 15.66 0.70
C CYS A 241 -5.53 16.59 1.23
N ALA A 242 -5.86 17.71 1.83
CA ALA A 242 -4.93 18.32 2.77
C ALA A 242 -4.68 17.29 3.89
N ASN A 243 -3.52 16.60 3.84
CA ASN A 243 -3.13 15.69 4.91
C ASN A 243 -3.18 16.47 6.23
N PRO A 244 -4.03 16.12 7.21
CA PRO A 244 -4.21 16.90 8.43
C PRO A 244 -2.92 17.03 9.23
N TYR A 245 -1.91 16.21 8.96
CA TYR A 245 -0.59 16.26 9.57
C TYR A 245 0.39 17.18 8.82
N THR A 246 0.24 17.40 7.50
CA THR A 246 1.04 18.38 6.74
C THR A 246 0.56 19.81 6.95
N ALA A 247 -0.75 20.02 7.12
CA ALA A 247 -1.34 21.31 7.44
C ALA A 247 -0.86 21.87 8.81
N ARG A 248 -0.65 20.99 9.81
CA ARG A 248 -0.11 21.39 11.12
C ARG A 248 1.40 21.71 11.12
N ALA A 249 2.17 21.20 10.17
CA ALA A 249 3.59 21.55 10.06
C ALA A 249 3.80 22.98 9.54
N GLY A 250 2.84 23.52 8.77
CA GLY A 250 2.85 24.92 8.30
C GLY A 250 2.42 25.94 9.36
N SER A 251 1.50 25.57 10.26
CA SER A 251 0.99 26.51 11.28
C SER A 251 1.88 26.65 12.52
N LEU A 252 2.88 25.79 12.72
CA LEU A 252 3.86 25.91 13.81
C LEU A 252 4.98 26.94 13.54
N LYS A 253 5.04 27.55 12.34
CA LYS A 253 5.95 28.66 12.02
C LYS A 253 5.39 30.06 12.32
N ALA A 254 4.12 30.18 12.69
CA ALA A 254 3.44 31.46 12.90
C ALA A 254 3.31 31.88 14.39
N VAL A 255 3.87 31.13 15.35
CA VAL A 255 3.78 31.44 16.80
C VAL A 255 5.17 31.49 17.43
N SER A 256 6.14 32.10 16.77
CA SER A 256 7.41 32.51 17.35
C SER A 256 7.86 33.79 16.66
N GLY A 257 7.16 34.83 16.96
CA GLY A 257 7.51 36.24 16.74
C GLY A 257 7.20 37.00 18.00
#